data_bc0db1cb0212d75079b58d1ec4d54f66
#
_entry.id   bc0db1cb0212d75079b58d1ec4d54f66
#
_cell.length_a   1.000
_cell.length_b   1.000
_cell.length_c   1.000
_cell.angle_alpha   90.00
_cell.angle_beta   90.00
_cell.angle_gamma   90.00
#
_symmetry.space_group_name_H-M   'P 1'
#
loop_
_entity.id
_entity.type
_entity.pdbx_description
1 polymer ?
#
loop_
_entity_poly.entity_id
_entity_poly.type
_entity_poly.pdbx_seq_one_letter_code
_entity_poly.pdbx_strand_id
1 'polypeptide(L)'
;MTRVVVLFNPETAPYARYYLSVIETSAPAFGVAVYGLSIHSISEMEIAIEAEARMPGTGLIVLPDAFTFAHRAEQIAATARHRLPAIYALRGQALEAACYPTGPTRSTSIGALRHTSIAFSKVRSPPTSRCKIRPSTS
;
A
#
# COMPACT_ATOMS: atom_id res chain seq x y z
N MET A 1 -14.61 3.45 -1.28
CA MET A 1 -13.32 4.02 -1.74
C MET A 1 -13.59 4.81 -3.00
N THR A 2 -13.31 6.10 -2.98
CA THR A 2 -13.57 7.02 -4.10
C THR A 2 -12.30 7.69 -4.60
N ARG A 3 -11.20 7.56 -3.84
CA ARG A 3 -9.92 8.18 -4.14
C ARG A 3 -8.80 7.17 -3.93
N VAL A 4 -7.88 7.11 -4.88
CA VAL A 4 -6.69 6.27 -4.81
C VAL A 4 -5.46 7.14 -5.01
N VAL A 5 -4.49 6.96 -4.14
CA VAL A 5 -3.20 7.64 -4.21
C VAL A 5 -2.11 6.61 -4.51
N VAL A 6 -1.30 6.89 -5.50
CA VAL A 6 -0.21 6.01 -5.93
C VAL A 6 1.10 6.57 -5.40
N LEU A 7 1.70 5.85 -4.46
CA LEU A 7 2.95 6.24 -3.80
C LEU A 7 4.16 5.66 -4.54
N PHE A 8 5.12 6.51 -4.87
CA PHE A 8 6.36 6.11 -5.52
C PHE A 8 7.48 7.14 -5.29
N ASN A 9 8.72 6.71 -5.49
CA ASN A 9 9.86 7.60 -5.55
C ASN A 9 10.30 7.75 -7.01
N PRO A 10 10.26 8.95 -7.60
CA PRO A 10 10.58 9.15 -9.02
C PRO A 10 12.05 8.88 -9.35
N GLU A 11 12.95 8.94 -8.39
CA GLU A 11 14.37 8.66 -8.59
C GLU A 11 14.65 7.16 -8.73
N THR A 12 13.93 6.33 -7.98
CA THR A 12 14.08 4.87 -7.99
C THR A 12 13.05 4.17 -8.86
N ALA A 13 11.99 4.86 -9.27
CA ALA A 13 10.93 4.33 -10.11
C ALA A 13 10.66 5.23 -11.34
N PRO A 14 11.60 5.32 -12.29
CA PRO A 14 11.38 6.11 -13.52
C PRO A 14 10.21 5.61 -14.36
N TYR A 15 9.83 4.36 -14.20
CA TYR A 15 8.69 3.72 -14.83
C TYR A 15 7.33 4.07 -14.19
N ALA A 16 7.31 4.83 -13.10
CA ALA A 16 6.09 5.16 -12.37
C ALA A 16 5.04 5.85 -13.24
N ARG A 17 5.47 6.69 -14.18
CA ARG A 17 4.58 7.35 -15.15
C ARG A 17 3.77 6.37 -15.97
N TYR A 18 4.38 5.25 -16.35
CA TYR A 18 3.70 4.20 -17.09
C TYR A 18 2.59 3.55 -16.24
N TYR A 19 2.91 3.17 -15.01
CA TYR A 19 1.92 2.61 -14.09
C TYR A 19 0.78 3.58 -13.81
N LEU A 20 1.11 4.86 -13.56
CA LEU A 20 0.11 5.89 -13.33
C LEU A 20 -0.85 6.02 -14.51
N SER A 21 -0.33 6.08 -15.73
CA SER A 21 -1.15 6.19 -16.94
C SER A 21 -2.12 5.02 -17.08
N VAL A 22 -1.67 3.80 -16.81
CA VAL A 22 -2.52 2.59 -16.86
C VAL A 22 -3.60 2.64 -15.78
N ILE A 23 -3.23 3.02 -14.58
CA ILE A 23 -4.16 3.11 -13.44
C ILE A 23 -5.20 4.22 -13.68
N GLU A 24 -4.76 5.39 -14.12
CA GLU A 24 -5.64 6.51 -14.45
C GLU A 24 -6.64 6.19 -15.56
N THR A 25 -6.20 5.45 -16.57
CA THR A 25 -7.07 5.00 -17.66
C THR A 25 -8.13 4.02 -17.19
N SER A 26 -7.80 3.18 -16.21
CA SER A 26 -8.70 2.14 -15.68
C SER A 26 -9.62 2.68 -14.58
N ALA A 27 -9.22 3.71 -13.86
CA ALA A 27 -9.89 4.23 -12.68
C ALA A 27 -11.36 4.65 -12.91
N PRO A 28 -11.74 5.32 -14.02
CA PRO A 28 -13.11 5.73 -14.25
C PRO A 28 -14.10 4.57 -14.28
N ALA A 29 -13.68 3.40 -14.73
CA ALA A 29 -14.51 2.20 -14.75
C ALA A 29 -14.92 1.76 -13.34
N PHE A 30 -14.16 2.14 -12.32
CA PHE A 30 -14.40 1.82 -10.91
C PHE A 30 -14.97 3.01 -10.12
N GLY A 31 -15.20 4.15 -10.77
CA GLY A 31 -15.66 5.37 -10.11
C GLY A 31 -14.67 5.96 -9.12
N VAL A 32 -13.37 5.82 -9.38
CA VAL A 32 -12.29 6.22 -8.48
C VAL A 32 -11.44 7.30 -9.15
N ALA A 33 -11.08 8.34 -8.38
CA ALA A 33 -10.08 9.33 -8.79
C ALA A 33 -8.68 8.87 -8.38
N VAL A 34 -7.69 9.03 -9.26
CA VAL A 34 -6.31 8.60 -9.03
C VAL A 34 -5.38 9.80 -8.96
N TYR A 35 -4.46 9.77 -8.02
CA TYR A 35 -3.46 10.82 -7.81
C TYR A 35 -2.09 10.20 -7.61
N GLY A 36 -1.09 10.71 -8.34
CA GLY A 36 0.30 10.35 -8.12
C GLY A 36 0.88 11.10 -6.92
N LEU A 37 1.53 10.38 -6.02
CA LEU A 37 2.20 10.92 -4.85
C LEU A 37 3.67 10.59 -4.90
N SER A 38 4.48 11.54 -5.34
CA SER A 38 5.93 11.40 -5.37
C SER A 38 6.54 11.73 -4.00
N ILE A 39 7.44 10.88 -3.54
CA ILE A 39 8.15 11.05 -2.27
C ILE A 39 9.65 10.86 -2.50
N HIS A 40 10.46 11.59 -1.74
CA HIS A 40 11.92 11.55 -1.84
C HIS A 40 12.60 11.16 -0.52
N SER A 41 11.86 11.19 0.59
CA SER A 41 12.36 10.84 1.91
C SER A 41 11.32 10.12 2.76
N ILE A 42 11.77 9.51 3.84
CA ILE A 42 10.90 8.86 4.82
C ILE A 42 9.96 9.88 5.47
N SER A 43 10.48 11.06 5.81
CA SER A 43 9.68 12.12 6.43
C SER A 43 8.56 12.60 5.52
N GLU A 44 8.84 12.79 4.22
CA GLU A 44 7.82 13.12 3.22
C GLU A 44 6.77 12.01 3.11
N MET A 45 7.20 10.77 3.15
CA MET A 45 6.32 9.60 3.09
C MET A 45 5.35 9.58 4.28
N GLU A 46 5.85 9.76 5.50
CA GLU A 46 5.01 9.77 6.70
C GLU A 46 4.00 10.91 6.70
N ILE A 47 4.45 12.11 6.37
CA ILE A 47 3.58 13.30 6.27
C ILE A 47 2.50 13.10 5.20
N ALA A 48 2.89 12.55 4.06
CA ALA A 48 1.98 12.30 2.95
C ALA A 48 0.92 11.25 3.32
N ILE A 49 1.33 10.15 3.94
CA ILE A 49 0.40 9.10 4.40
C ILE A 49 -0.58 9.67 5.44
N GLU A 50 -0.10 10.46 6.38
CA GLU A 50 -0.95 11.12 7.37
C GLU A 50 -1.98 12.05 6.73
N ALA A 51 -1.54 12.88 5.78
CA ALA A 51 -2.41 13.81 5.08
C ALA A 51 -3.50 13.09 4.27
N GLU A 52 -3.12 12.05 3.54
CA GLU A 52 -4.05 11.27 2.73
C GLU A 52 -5.02 10.44 3.59
N ALA A 53 -4.59 9.98 4.74
CA ALA A 53 -5.46 9.25 5.67
C ALA A 53 -6.58 10.12 6.26
N ARG A 54 -6.40 11.44 6.29
CA ARG A 54 -7.44 12.39 6.72
C ARG A 54 -8.53 12.60 5.68
N MET A 55 -8.26 12.23 4.43
CA MET A 55 -9.22 12.36 3.34
C MET A 55 -10.13 11.13 3.30
N PRO A 56 -11.46 11.32 3.43
CA PRO A 56 -12.38 10.18 3.46
C PRO A 56 -12.39 9.42 2.13
N GLY A 57 -12.51 8.10 2.21
CA GLY A 57 -12.59 7.23 1.05
C GLY A 57 -11.27 7.06 0.29
N THR A 58 -10.14 7.39 0.90
CA THR A 58 -8.81 7.25 0.28
C THR A 58 -8.23 5.86 0.49
N GLY A 59 -7.63 5.30 -0.55
CA GLY A 59 -6.80 4.12 -0.52
C GLY A 59 -5.43 4.39 -1.11
N LEU A 60 -4.41 3.66 -0.68
CA LEU A 60 -3.03 3.80 -1.11
C LEU A 60 -2.62 2.62 -1.99
N ILE A 61 -1.96 2.90 -3.10
CA ILE A 61 -1.25 1.91 -3.91
C ILE A 61 0.24 2.22 -3.82
N VAL A 62 1.03 1.24 -3.41
CA VAL A 62 2.48 1.36 -3.34
C VAL A 62 3.09 0.68 -4.55
N LEU A 63 3.78 1.45 -5.39
CA LEU A 63 4.47 0.89 -6.54
C LEU A 63 5.71 0.07 -6.11
N PRO A 64 6.08 -0.94 -6.91
CA PRO A 64 7.28 -1.73 -6.63
C PRO A 64 8.52 -0.93 -7.01
N ASP A 65 9.13 -0.28 -6.03
CA ASP A 65 10.40 0.43 -6.23
C ASP A 65 11.36 0.17 -5.08
N ALA A 66 12.65 0.42 -5.33
CA ALA A 66 13.71 0.13 -4.37
C ALA A 66 13.59 0.96 -3.08
N PHE A 67 13.14 2.20 -3.18
CA PHE A 67 12.95 3.07 -2.02
C PHE A 67 11.81 2.58 -1.13
N THR A 68 10.65 2.32 -1.71
CA THR A 68 9.48 1.84 -0.95
C THR A 68 9.72 0.47 -0.35
N PHE A 69 10.47 -0.37 -1.02
CA PHE A 69 10.85 -1.69 -0.49
C PHE A 69 11.86 -1.58 0.67
N ALA A 70 12.87 -0.72 0.54
CA ALA A 70 13.87 -0.50 1.59
C ALA A 70 13.24 0.07 2.87
N HIS A 71 12.22 0.90 2.74
CA HIS A 71 11.52 1.56 3.84
C HIS A 71 10.12 0.98 4.10
N ARG A 72 9.92 -0.29 3.75
CA ARG A 72 8.61 -0.95 3.90
C ARG A 72 8.11 -1.01 5.34
N ALA A 73 8.99 -1.16 6.30
CA ALA A 73 8.61 -1.22 7.72
C ALA A 73 8.00 0.10 8.19
N GLU A 74 8.62 1.22 7.89
CA GLU A 74 8.14 2.56 8.20
C GLU A 74 6.82 2.86 7.50
N GLN A 75 6.73 2.46 6.24
CA GLN A 75 5.55 2.64 5.42
C GLN A 75 4.36 1.84 5.94
N ILE A 76 4.57 0.57 6.29
CA ILE A 76 3.54 -0.29 6.87
C ILE A 76 3.09 0.25 8.23
N ALA A 77 4.04 0.68 9.07
CA ALA A 77 3.75 1.29 10.35
C ALA A 77 2.90 2.56 10.21
N ALA A 78 3.23 3.44 9.26
CA ALA A 78 2.50 4.67 9.01
C ALA A 78 1.07 4.40 8.50
N THR A 79 0.92 3.51 7.53
CA THR A 79 -0.40 3.15 7.00
C THR A 79 -1.29 2.49 8.05
N ALA A 80 -0.72 1.64 8.89
CA ALA A 80 -1.44 0.99 9.99
C ALA A 80 -1.85 2.00 11.08
N ARG A 81 -0.94 2.89 11.47
CA ARG A 81 -1.19 3.94 12.48
C ARG A 81 -2.36 4.83 12.09
N HIS A 82 -2.42 5.21 10.83
CA HIS A 82 -3.46 6.09 10.31
C HIS A 82 -4.66 5.33 9.72
N ARG A 83 -4.67 4.00 9.79
CA ARG A 83 -5.73 3.13 9.26
C ARG A 83 -6.04 3.39 7.78
N LEU A 84 -5.02 3.73 7.01
CA LEU A 84 -5.14 3.95 5.58
C LEU A 84 -5.10 2.60 4.84
N PRO A 85 -6.16 2.22 4.12
CA PRO A 85 -6.12 1.00 3.32
C PRO A 85 -5.03 1.08 2.27
N ALA A 86 -4.16 0.08 2.20
CA ALA A 86 -3.03 0.07 1.29
C ALA A 86 -2.93 -1.25 0.52
N ILE A 87 -2.54 -1.12 -0.74
CA ILE A 87 -2.22 -2.24 -1.63
C ILE A 87 -0.72 -2.19 -1.91
N TYR A 88 -0.06 -3.29 -1.67
CA TYR A 88 1.37 -3.43 -1.91
C TYR A 88 1.63 -4.31 -3.13
N ALA A 89 2.50 -3.85 -4.01
CA ALA A 89 2.85 -4.58 -5.22
C ALA A 89 3.63 -5.88 -4.93
N LEU A 90 4.40 -5.89 -3.86
CA LEU A 90 5.22 -7.02 -3.47
C LEU A 90 4.56 -7.86 -2.38
N ARG A 91 4.50 -9.15 -2.60
CA ARG A 91 3.89 -10.11 -1.67
C ARG A 91 4.50 -10.04 -0.26
N GLY A 92 5.80 -9.85 -0.16
CA GLY A 92 6.49 -9.72 1.12
C GLY A 92 5.96 -8.55 1.95
N GLN A 93 5.79 -7.39 1.33
CA GLN A 93 5.21 -6.21 1.99
C GLN A 93 3.77 -6.46 2.44
N ALA A 94 2.97 -7.11 1.59
CA ALA A 94 1.59 -7.42 1.92
C ALA A 94 1.48 -8.38 3.12
N LEU A 95 2.37 -9.35 3.21
CA LEU A 95 2.42 -10.28 4.34
C LEU A 95 2.86 -9.59 5.63
N GLU A 96 3.87 -8.73 5.59
CA GLU A 96 4.31 -7.94 6.73
C GLU A 96 3.19 -7.01 7.23
N ALA A 97 2.49 -6.37 6.30
CA ALA A 97 1.36 -5.49 6.62
C ALA A 97 0.19 -6.25 7.27
N ALA A 98 -0.09 -7.47 6.80
CA ALA A 98 -1.14 -8.31 7.37
C ALA A 98 -0.85 -8.74 8.80
N CYS A 99 0.42 -8.76 9.20
CA CYS A 99 0.85 -9.11 10.55
C CYS A 99 0.84 -7.93 11.53
N TYR A 100 0.53 -6.74 11.08
CA TYR A 100 0.54 -5.56 11.95
C TYR A 100 -0.68 -5.53 12.87
N PRO A 101 -0.51 -5.38 14.20
CA PRO A 101 -1.59 -5.60 15.17
C PRO A 101 -2.64 -4.49 15.25
N THR A 102 -2.52 -3.43 14.49
CA THR A 102 -3.42 -2.27 14.57
C THR A 102 -4.48 -2.26 13.46
N GLY A 103 -5.56 -3.01 13.66
CA GLY A 103 -6.80 -2.85 12.91
C GLY A 103 -6.92 -3.66 11.62
N PRO A 104 -8.09 -3.63 10.97
CA PRO A 104 -8.37 -4.38 9.77
C PRO A 104 -7.75 -3.68 8.55
N THR A 105 -6.45 -3.73 8.44
CA THR A 105 -5.80 -3.37 7.20
C THR A 105 -6.01 -4.52 6.21
N ARG A 106 -6.91 -4.30 5.29
CA ARG A 106 -7.02 -5.16 4.12
C ARG A 106 -5.82 -4.89 3.21
N SER A 107 -4.68 -5.47 3.55
CA SER A 107 -3.55 -5.46 2.65
C SER A 107 -3.71 -6.61 1.65
N THR A 108 -3.92 -6.25 0.41
CA THR A 108 -4.00 -7.20 -0.69
C THR A 108 -2.79 -6.98 -1.59
N SER A 109 -2.03 -8.02 -1.91
CA SER A 109 -1.01 -7.92 -2.95
C SER A 109 -1.68 -7.89 -4.32
N ILE A 110 -1.13 -7.12 -5.25
CA ILE A 110 -1.65 -7.03 -6.63
C ILE A 110 -1.72 -8.41 -7.29
N GLY A 111 -0.82 -9.34 -6.93
CA GLY A 111 -0.87 -10.71 -7.40
C GLY A 111 -2.08 -11.50 -6.92
N ALA A 112 -2.68 -11.16 -5.78
CA ALA A 112 -3.89 -11.79 -5.27
C ALA A 112 -5.16 -11.31 -5.99
N LEU A 113 -5.13 -10.15 -6.65
CA LEU A 113 -6.26 -9.63 -7.42
C LEU A 113 -6.58 -10.46 -8.68
N ARG A 114 -5.64 -11.26 -9.17
CA ARG A 114 -5.87 -12.16 -10.31
C ARG A 114 -6.78 -13.35 -9.99
N HIS A 115 -6.95 -13.67 -8.74
CA HIS A 115 -7.77 -14.79 -8.28
C HIS A 115 -9.12 -14.36 -7.74
N THR A 116 -9.66 -13.27 -8.25
CA THR A 116 -11.07 -12.86 -8.15
C THR A 116 -11.81 -13.16 -6.84
N SER A 117 -12.79 -12.38 -6.57
CA SER A 117 -13.85 -12.42 -5.55
C SER A 117 -14.00 -13.66 -4.66
N ILE A 118 -13.64 -14.87 -5.11
CA ILE A 118 -13.72 -16.11 -4.35
C ILE A 118 -12.59 -16.22 -3.31
N ALA A 119 -11.40 -15.72 -3.65
CA ALA A 119 -10.26 -15.69 -2.71
C ALA A 119 -10.44 -14.61 -1.64
N PHE A 120 -11.22 -13.57 -1.92
CA PHE A 120 -11.45 -12.45 -1.02
C PHE A 120 -12.26 -12.83 0.22
N SER A 121 -13.20 -13.78 0.09
CA SER A 121 -14.01 -14.27 1.20
C SER A 121 -13.32 -15.32 2.07
N LYS A 122 -12.21 -15.90 1.61
CA LYS A 122 -11.46 -16.97 2.28
C LYS A 122 -10.10 -16.55 2.83
N VAL A 123 -9.69 -15.29 2.67
CA VAL A 123 -8.46 -14.79 3.32
C VAL A 123 -8.77 -14.55 4.78
N ARG A 124 -8.72 -15.63 5.55
CA ARG A 124 -8.62 -15.55 7.00
C ARG A 124 -7.29 -14.85 7.31
N SER A 125 -7.33 -13.95 8.28
CA SER A 125 -6.12 -13.43 8.90
C SER A 125 -5.15 -14.59 9.12
N PRO A 126 -3.89 -14.49 8.63
CA PRO A 126 -2.94 -15.57 8.87
C PRO A 126 -2.85 -15.80 10.38
N PRO A 127 -2.76 -17.05 10.80
CA PRO A 127 -2.66 -17.34 12.22
C PRO A 127 -1.46 -16.58 12.79
N THR A 128 -1.66 -15.91 13.89
CA THR A 128 -0.68 -15.04 14.58
C THR A 128 0.68 -15.73 14.84
N SER A 129 0.71 -17.06 14.82
CA SER A 129 1.93 -17.87 14.98
C SER A 129 2.94 -17.75 13.82
N ARG A 130 2.54 -17.24 12.65
CA ARG A 130 3.44 -17.05 11.51
C ARG A 130 3.98 -15.62 11.37
N CYS A 131 3.44 -14.71 12.15
CA CYS A 131 3.90 -13.34 12.17
C CYS A 131 5.08 -13.18 13.14
N LYS A 132 6.22 -13.76 12.81
CA LYS A 132 7.47 -13.45 13.50
C LYS A 132 7.93 -12.06 13.04
N ILE A 133 7.33 -11.04 13.60
CA ILE A 133 7.89 -9.70 13.54
C ILE A 133 9.16 -9.76 14.38
N ARG A 134 10.32 -9.85 13.74
CA ARG A 134 11.56 -9.53 14.41
C ARG A 134 11.45 -8.05 14.80
N PRO A 135 11.55 -7.71 16.09
CA PRO A 135 11.77 -6.32 16.44
C PRO A 135 13.03 -5.88 15.69
N SER A 136 12.88 -4.86 14.85
CA SER A 136 14.04 -4.26 14.23
C SER A 136 14.86 -3.62 15.34
N THR A 137 15.82 -4.35 15.80
CA THR A 137 16.93 -3.76 16.51
C THR A 137 17.76 -3.04 15.46
N SER A 138 17.50 -1.76 15.34
CA SER A 138 18.42 -0.86 14.65
C SER A 138 19.79 -0.91 15.30
#